data_90ded1f199da851b913d4fb144675864
#
_entry.id   90ded1f199da851b913d4fb144675864
#
_cell.length_a   1.000
_cell.length_b   1.000
_cell.length_c   1.000
_cell.angle_alpha   90.00
_cell.angle_beta   90.00
_cell.angle_gamma   90.00
#
_symmetry.space_group_name_H-M   'P 1'
#
loop_
_entity.id
_entity.type
_entity.pdbx_description
1 polymer ?
#
loop_
_entity_poly.entity_id
_entity_poly.type
_entity_poly.pdbx_seq_one_letter_code
_entity_poly.pdbx_strand_id
1 'polypeptide(L)'
;ETLTGSASLTFSASVLTVAGAMTASSTISAFSFYGDGSNLTGITASAVHVADGPVGSLQFRVDTPISGEISGSAKILYEIANNRLSFGGGLVYNRAGAATSYTASTSDHILAITAVPTSLLLDAALFSAGQPLVIKDESGLASAVNTITLNASASQTIDGVSTAYIESPYGSVLLYSNGTNWFVY
;
A
#
# COMPACT_ATOMS: atom_id res chain seq x y z
N GLU A 1 -8.33 63.08 8.66
CA GLU A 1 -9.59 62.56 8.08
C GLU A 1 -10.44 61.99 9.20
N THR A 2 -11.67 62.40 9.31
CA THR A 2 -12.61 61.94 10.34
C THR A 2 -13.42 60.75 9.76
N LEU A 3 -13.43 59.65 10.44
CA LEU A 3 -14.32 58.53 10.10
C LEU A 3 -15.75 58.96 10.48
N THR A 4 -16.60 59.23 9.50
CA THR A 4 -18.03 59.48 9.74
C THR A 4 -18.71 58.12 9.95
N GLY A 5 -19.27 57.91 11.15
CA GLY A 5 -20.01 56.71 11.47
C GLY A 5 -21.24 56.56 10.57
N SER A 6 -21.42 55.38 10.00
CA SER A 6 -22.59 54.95 9.24
C SER A 6 -23.34 53.89 10.05
N ALA A 7 -24.67 53.84 9.93
CA ALA A 7 -25.46 52.74 10.52
C ALA A 7 -25.04 51.37 10.03
N SER A 8 -24.34 51.31 8.88
CA SER A 8 -23.77 50.08 8.29
C SER A 8 -22.36 49.76 8.78
N LEU A 9 -21.71 50.62 9.55
CA LEU A 9 -20.39 50.43 10.12
C LEU A 9 -20.42 50.84 11.58
N THR A 10 -20.40 49.88 12.48
CA THR A 10 -20.47 50.13 13.92
C THR A 10 -19.32 49.45 14.65
N PHE A 11 -18.82 50.13 15.69
CA PHE A 11 -17.83 49.58 16.62
C PHE A 11 -18.39 49.62 18.03
N SER A 12 -18.65 48.48 18.63
CA SER A 12 -19.19 48.38 19.98
C SER A 12 -18.64 47.15 20.69
N ALA A 13 -18.33 47.29 21.96
CA ALA A 13 -17.83 46.19 22.82
C ALA A 13 -16.70 45.38 22.15
N SER A 14 -15.74 46.07 21.53
CA SER A 14 -14.61 45.48 20.79
C SER A 14 -15.00 44.70 19.51
N VAL A 15 -16.21 44.88 19.01
CA VAL A 15 -16.69 44.27 17.76
C VAL A 15 -16.89 45.35 16.70
N LEU A 16 -16.27 45.17 15.53
CA LEU A 16 -16.56 45.94 14.33
C LEU A 16 -17.62 45.19 13.51
N THR A 17 -18.79 45.80 13.36
CA THR A 17 -19.87 45.28 12.54
C THR A 17 -19.96 46.04 11.23
N VAL A 18 -19.90 45.34 10.10
CA VAL A 18 -20.09 45.86 8.75
C VAL A 18 -21.34 45.22 8.17
N ALA A 19 -22.42 46.01 8.02
CA ALA A 19 -23.62 45.53 7.35
C ALA A 19 -23.52 45.82 5.84
N GLY A 20 -22.80 44.96 5.13
CA GLY A 20 -22.55 45.08 3.69
C GLY A 20 -21.21 44.45 3.27
N ALA A 21 -20.81 44.76 2.04
CA ALA A 21 -19.52 44.26 1.53
C ALA A 21 -18.35 45.04 2.13
N MET A 22 -17.26 44.35 2.44
CA MET A 22 -15.99 44.94 2.84
C MET A 22 -14.94 44.65 1.75
N THR A 23 -14.28 45.69 1.25
CA THR A 23 -13.20 45.59 0.28
C THR A 23 -11.90 46.03 0.93
N ALA A 24 -10.89 45.20 0.90
CA ALA A 24 -9.53 45.53 1.29
C ALA A 24 -8.63 45.53 0.06
N SER A 25 -7.86 46.62 -0.14
CA SER A 25 -6.89 46.74 -1.24
C SER A 25 -5.56 46.01 -0.93
N SER A 26 -5.42 45.45 0.27
CA SER A 26 -4.24 44.72 0.73
C SER A 26 -4.68 43.58 1.64
N THR A 27 -3.85 43.18 2.60
CA THR A 27 -4.06 42.04 3.46
C THR A 27 -5.08 42.29 4.56
N ILE A 28 -5.99 41.34 4.81
CA ILE A 28 -6.75 41.20 6.06
C ILE A 28 -6.12 40.06 6.87
N SER A 29 -5.63 40.39 8.07
CA SER A 29 -5.07 39.41 8.99
C SER A 29 -6.07 39.18 10.14
N ALA A 30 -6.47 37.91 10.33
CA ALA A 30 -7.34 37.52 11.42
C ALA A 30 -6.91 36.16 11.97
N PHE A 31 -7.17 35.91 13.25
CA PHE A 31 -6.93 34.63 13.86
C PHE A 31 -7.82 33.52 13.25
N SER A 32 -9.05 33.86 12.89
CA SER A 32 -9.98 32.95 12.22
C SER A 32 -11.01 33.70 11.41
N PHE A 33 -11.52 33.09 10.35
CA PHE A 33 -12.66 33.51 9.57
C PHE A 33 -13.77 32.47 9.70
N TYR A 34 -14.99 32.91 10.02
CA TYR A 34 -16.17 32.07 10.12
C TYR A 34 -17.17 32.46 9.02
N GLY A 35 -17.71 31.45 8.33
CA GLY A 35 -18.72 31.63 7.30
C GLY A 35 -18.64 30.60 6.21
N ASP A 36 -19.53 30.67 5.23
CA ASP A 36 -19.48 29.89 4.03
C ASP A 36 -18.30 30.34 3.14
N GLY A 37 -17.32 29.49 2.97
CA GLY A 37 -16.14 29.74 2.14
C GLY A 37 -16.32 29.41 0.65
N SER A 38 -17.50 29.02 0.21
CA SER A 38 -17.76 28.48 -1.15
C SER A 38 -17.36 29.43 -2.29
N ASN A 39 -17.36 30.74 -2.02
CA ASN A 39 -16.99 31.78 -2.99
C ASN A 39 -15.54 32.28 -2.84
N LEU A 40 -14.77 31.71 -1.94
CA LEU A 40 -13.37 32.10 -1.79
C LEU A 40 -12.55 31.51 -2.95
N THR A 41 -11.81 32.35 -3.66
CA THR A 41 -10.93 31.97 -4.77
C THR A 41 -9.48 32.31 -4.41
N GLY A 42 -8.52 31.56 -4.99
CA GLY A 42 -7.10 31.80 -4.75
C GLY A 42 -6.63 31.40 -3.35
N ILE A 43 -7.37 30.54 -2.64
CA ILE A 43 -6.95 30.03 -1.34
C ILE A 43 -5.86 29.00 -1.54
N THR A 44 -4.64 29.35 -1.16
CA THR A 44 -3.55 28.41 -1.02
C THR A 44 -3.59 27.84 0.40
N ALA A 45 -4.44 26.82 0.61
CA ALA A 45 -4.45 26.12 1.88
C ALA A 45 -3.25 25.18 1.94
N SER A 46 -2.29 25.49 2.79
CA SER A 46 -1.08 24.67 3.02
C SER A 46 -1.36 23.29 3.59
N ALA A 47 -2.61 22.89 3.84
CA ALA A 47 -2.93 21.68 4.56
C ALA A 47 -4.32 21.06 4.33
N VAL A 48 -5.05 21.42 3.28
CA VAL A 48 -6.25 20.63 2.94
C VAL A 48 -5.87 19.57 1.92
N HIS A 49 -5.45 18.42 2.42
CA HIS A 49 -5.34 17.23 1.59
C HIS A 49 -6.76 16.67 1.43
N VAL A 50 -7.44 17.11 0.39
CA VAL A 50 -8.71 16.51 0.00
C VAL A 50 -8.36 15.19 -0.70
N ALA A 51 -8.95 14.10 -0.22
CA ALA A 51 -8.83 12.81 -0.92
C ALA A 51 -9.39 12.97 -2.34
N ASP A 52 -8.59 12.63 -3.34
CA ASP A 52 -8.96 12.69 -4.75
C ASP A 52 -9.20 11.27 -5.31
N GLY A 53 -9.94 11.18 -6.42
CA GLY A 53 -10.26 9.93 -7.06
C GLY A 53 -11.64 9.36 -6.70
N PRO A 54 -12.03 8.24 -7.33
CA PRO A 54 -13.31 7.58 -7.10
C PRO A 54 -13.49 7.13 -5.64
N VAL A 55 -14.76 7.02 -5.20
CA VAL A 55 -15.07 6.46 -3.87
C VAL A 55 -14.42 5.08 -3.71
N GLY A 56 -13.68 4.89 -2.60
CA GLY A 56 -12.95 3.66 -2.33
C GLY A 56 -11.53 3.60 -2.90
N SER A 57 -11.07 4.65 -3.59
CA SER A 57 -9.69 4.67 -4.08
C SER A 57 -8.67 4.73 -2.93
N LEU A 58 -7.56 4.00 -3.08
CA LEU A 58 -6.39 4.18 -2.23
C LEU A 58 -5.68 5.49 -2.61
N GLN A 59 -5.33 6.26 -1.59
CA GLN A 59 -4.62 7.52 -1.76
C GLN A 59 -3.12 7.27 -1.69
N PHE A 60 -2.39 7.79 -2.66
CA PHE A 60 -0.93 7.72 -2.69
C PHE A 60 -0.36 9.14 -2.60
N ARG A 61 0.68 9.30 -1.79
CA ARG A 61 1.47 10.52 -1.83
C ARG A 61 2.32 10.48 -3.11
N VAL A 62 2.09 11.43 -4.00
CA VAL A 62 2.93 11.61 -5.19
C VAL A 62 4.10 12.50 -4.78
N ASP A 63 5.32 11.95 -4.75
CA ASP A 63 6.55 12.70 -4.51
C ASP A 63 6.98 13.44 -5.78
N THR A 64 6.15 14.36 -6.23
CA THR A 64 6.57 15.38 -7.20
C THR A 64 6.95 16.65 -6.46
N PRO A 65 7.89 17.48 -6.95
CA PRO A 65 8.31 18.69 -6.27
C PRO A 65 7.21 19.76 -6.15
N ILE A 66 6.01 19.46 -6.56
CA ILE A 66 4.85 20.34 -6.52
C ILE A 66 3.88 19.82 -5.45
N SER A 67 4.04 20.34 -4.23
CA SER A 67 2.97 20.55 -3.24
C SER A 67 2.20 19.35 -2.68
N GLY A 68 2.81 18.21 -2.37
CA GLY A 68 2.17 17.25 -1.44
C GLY A 68 0.73 16.82 -1.81
N GLU A 69 0.41 16.73 -3.09
CA GLU A 69 -0.89 16.28 -3.54
C GLU A 69 -1.07 14.79 -3.23
N ILE A 70 -2.23 14.44 -2.71
CA ILE A 70 -2.67 13.07 -2.54
C ILE A 70 -3.53 12.75 -3.75
N SER A 71 -3.11 11.78 -4.57
CA SER A 71 -3.86 11.33 -5.73
C SER A 71 -4.46 9.95 -5.50
N GLY A 72 -5.71 9.76 -5.88
CA GLY A 72 -6.38 8.47 -5.86
C GLY A 72 -6.17 7.72 -7.18
N SER A 73 -5.92 6.42 -7.12
CA SER A 73 -5.81 5.59 -8.30
C SER A 73 -7.15 4.96 -8.67
N ALA A 74 -7.59 5.18 -9.92
CA ALA A 74 -8.74 4.43 -10.47
C ALA A 74 -8.41 2.95 -10.74
N LYS A 75 -7.14 2.53 -10.59
CA LYS A 75 -6.69 1.16 -10.83
C LYS A 75 -6.53 0.33 -9.56
N ILE A 76 -6.57 0.98 -8.39
CA ILE A 76 -6.52 0.31 -7.10
C ILE A 76 -7.68 0.84 -6.28
N LEU A 77 -8.70 0.03 -6.09
CA LEU A 77 -9.96 0.42 -5.46
C LEU A 77 -10.32 -0.55 -4.35
N TYR A 78 -10.80 -0.02 -3.22
CA TYR A 78 -11.52 -0.83 -2.25
C TYR A 78 -13.02 -0.74 -2.54
N GLU A 79 -13.59 -1.83 -3.00
CA GLU A 79 -15.02 -1.94 -3.31
C GLU A 79 -15.82 -2.20 -2.02
N ILE A 80 -16.37 -1.15 -1.44
CA ILE A 80 -17.09 -1.20 -0.15
C ILE A 80 -18.27 -2.18 -0.23
N ALA A 81 -19.05 -2.16 -1.33
CA ALA A 81 -20.21 -3.02 -1.51
C ALA A 81 -19.88 -4.52 -1.49
N ASN A 82 -18.70 -4.89 -1.94
CA ASN A 82 -18.24 -6.27 -2.06
C ASN A 82 -17.15 -6.64 -1.06
N ASN A 83 -16.74 -5.69 -0.22
CA ASN A 83 -15.66 -5.83 0.77
C ASN A 83 -14.38 -6.44 0.16
N ARG A 84 -13.97 -5.93 -1.01
CA ARG A 84 -12.79 -6.43 -1.73
C ARG A 84 -11.89 -5.31 -2.24
N LEU A 85 -10.60 -5.62 -2.36
CA LEU A 85 -9.62 -4.78 -3.05
C LEU A 85 -9.56 -5.19 -4.53
N SER A 86 -9.78 -4.24 -5.42
CA SER A 86 -9.76 -4.42 -6.87
C SER A 86 -8.51 -3.79 -7.46
N PHE A 87 -7.83 -4.54 -8.34
CA PHE A 87 -6.68 -4.07 -9.11
C PHE A 87 -7.05 -4.04 -10.59
N GLY A 88 -7.17 -2.86 -11.17
CA GLY A 88 -7.46 -2.65 -12.58
C GLY A 88 -6.24 -2.76 -13.50
N GLY A 89 -5.16 -3.39 -13.03
CA GLY A 89 -3.91 -3.65 -13.75
C GLY A 89 -3.24 -4.91 -13.25
N GLY A 90 -2.09 -5.27 -13.83
CA GLY A 90 -1.28 -6.40 -13.36
C GLY A 90 -0.62 -6.14 -12.02
N LEU A 91 -0.41 -7.20 -11.24
CA LEU A 91 0.44 -7.19 -10.05
C LEU A 91 1.81 -7.73 -10.43
N VAL A 92 2.86 -7.04 -10.00
CA VAL A 92 4.24 -7.53 -10.10
C VAL A 92 4.64 -8.04 -8.72
N TYR A 93 4.92 -9.32 -8.65
CA TYR A 93 5.36 -9.94 -7.41
C TYR A 93 6.89 -9.95 -7.32
N ASN A 94 7.42 -9.88 -6.09
CA ASN A 94 8.85 -10.06 -5.87
C ASN A 94 9.27 -11.47 -6.28
N ARG A 95 10.30 -11.55 -7.15
CA ARG A 95 10.92 -12.80 -7.60
C ARG A 95 12.36 -12.85 -7.09
N ALA A 96 12.65 -13.78 -6.21
CA ALA A 96 14.00 -14.10 -5.75
C ALA A 96 14.55 -15.29 -6.51
N GLY A 97 15.82 -15.22 -6.93
CA GLY A 97 16.53 -16.35 -7.59
C GLY A 97 17.39 -17.12 -6.60
N ALA A 98 17.32 -18.44 -6.61
CA ALA A 98 18.17 -19.33 -5.82
C ALA A 98 18.87 -20.34 -6.72
N ALA A 99 20.21 -20.33 -6.71
CA ALA A 99 21.06 -21.30 -7.43
C ALA A 99 21.74 -22.32 -6.51
N THR A 100 21.63 -22.11 -5.20
CA THR A 100 22.22 -22.95 -4.12
C THR A 100 21.22 -23.03 -2.98
N SER A 101 21.64 -23.58 -1.82
CA SER A 101 20.81 -23.56 -0.60
C SER A 101 20.36 -22.14 -0.27
N TYR A 102 19.09 -22.00 0.07
CA TYR A 102 18.44 -20.71 0.31
C TYR A 102 17.46 -20.80 1.47
N THR A 103 17.42 -19.78 2.29
CA THR A 103 16.38 -19.63 3.32
C THR A 103 15.34 -18.65 2.82
N ALA A 104 14.10 -19.09 2.74
CA ALA A 104 13.00 -18.25 2.28
C ALA A 104 12.80 -17.05 3.22
N SER A 105 12.59 -15.89 2.64
CA SER A 105 12.38 -14.61 3.31
C SER A 105 10.93 -14.15 3.18
N THR A 106 10.47 -13.36 4.13
CA THR A 106 9.13 -12.77 4.11
C THR A 106 8.87 -11.84 2.93
N SER A 107 9.92 -11.36 2.27
CA SER A 107 9.82 -10.58 1.04
C SER A 107 9.67 -11.41 -0.22
N ASP A 108 9.90 -12.74 -0.15
CA ASP A 108 9.78 -13.61 -1.31
C ASP A 108 8.32 -13.92 -1.59
N HIS A 109 7.93 -13.78 -2.84
CA HIS A 109 6.63 -14.23 -3.32
C HIS A 109 6.80 -15.35 -4.36
N ILE A 110 7.75 -15.18 -5.27
CA ILE A 110 8.17 -16.21 -6.21
C ILE A 110 9.64 -16.53 -5.95
N LEU A 111 9.91 -17.74 -5.53
CA LEU A 111 11.27 -18.26 -5.36
C LEU A 111 11.62 -19.10 -6.58
N ALA A 112 12.44 -18.55 -7.44
CA ALA A 112 12.87 -19.15 -8.70
C ALA A 112 14.15 -19.95 -8.51
N ILE A 113 14.10 -21.26 -8.70
CA ILE A 113 15.25 -22.14 -8.59
C ILE A 113 15.95 -22.18 -9.94
N THR A 114 17.16 -21.65 -10.00
CA THR A 114 17.92 -21.49 -11.25
C THR A 114 19.00 -22.55 -11.44
N ALA A 115 19.21 -23.43 -10.43
CA ALA A 115 20.09 -24.60 -10.51
C ALA A 115 19.60 -25.69 -9.57
N VAL A 116 19.93 -26.95 -9.85
CA VAL A 116 19.60 -28.12 -9.03
C VAL A 116 20.85 -29.04 -8.89
N PRO A 117 20.98 -29.81 -7.82
CA PRO A 117 20.07 -29.90 -6.68
C PRO A 117 20.14 -28.65 -5.81
N THR A 118 19.01 -28.26 -5.22
CA THR A 118 18.91 -27.09 -4.35
C THR A 118 18.14 -27.47 -3.08
N SER A 119 18.58 -26.97 -1.93
CA SER A 119 17.92 -27.18 -0.65
C SER A 119 17.40 -25.85 -0.11
N LEU A 120 16.12 -25.81 0.18
CA LEU A 120 15.43 -24.62 0.71
C LEU A 120 15.08 -24.86 2.18
N LEU A 121 15.27 -23.84 3.00
CA LEU A 121 14.75 -23.79 4.36
C LEU A 121 13.54 -22.87 4.41
N LEU A 122 12.42 -23.38 4.90
CA LEU A 122 11.14 -22.71 5.00
C LEU A 122 10.76 -22.56 6.47
N ASP A 123 10.78 -21.34 7.01
CA ASP A 123 10.37 -21.05 8.38
C ASP A 123 9.01 -20.35 8.37
N ALA A 124 7.94 -21.13 8.64
CA ALA A 124 6.57 -20.63 8.64
C ALA A 124 6.32 -19.56 9.70
N ALA A 125 7.08 -19.56 10.81
CA ALA A 125 6.92 -18.60 11.88
C ALA A 125 7.36 -17.18 11.49
N LEU A 126 8.19 -17.04 10.46
CA LEU A 126 8.58 -15.73 9.92
C LEU A 126 7.48 -15.13 9.03
N PHE A 127 6.65 -15.96 8.40
CA PHE A 127 5.63 -15.53 7.44
C PHE A 127 4.30 -15.24 8.15
N SER A 128 3.60 -14.23 7.68
CA SER A 128 2.24 -13.96 8.17
C SER A 128 1.28 -15.09 7.77
N ALA A 129 0.32 -15.39 8.64
CA ALA A 129 -0.70 -16.38 8.32
C ALA A 129 -1.47 -15.97 7.05
N GLY A 130 -1.57 -16.89 6.10
CA GLY A 130 -2.15 -16.67 4.78
C GLY A 130 -1.18 -16.10 3.74
N GLN A 131 0.07 -15.82 4.09
CA GLN A 131 1.07 -15.34 3.13
C GLN A 131 1.48 -16.46 2.18
N PRO A 132 1.30 -16.29 0.83
CA PRO A 132 1.67 -17.28 -0.15
C PRO A 132 3.15 -17.20 -0.50
N LEU A 133 3.71 -18.36 -0.91
CA LEU A 133 5.04 -18.50 -1.49
C LEU A 133 4.97 -19.48 -2.65
N VAL A 134 5.36 -19.04 -3.83
CA VAL A 134 5.51 -19.89 -5.02
C VAL A 134 6.96 -20.32 -5.13
N ILE A 135 7.21 -21.63 -5.26
CA ILE A 135 8.54 -22.17 -5.55
C ILE A 135 8.48 -22.78 -6.94
N LYS A 136 9.36 -22.34 -7.82
CA LYS A 136 9.38 -22.71 -9.23
C LYS A 136 10.76 -23.18 -9.67
N ASP A 137 10.86 -24.37 -10.26
CA ASP A 137 12.04 -24.75 -11.05
C ASP A 137 12.06 -23.94 -12.34
N GLU A 138 12.97 -22.97 -12.44
CA GLU A 138 13.24 -22.24 -13.68
C GLU A 138 14.43 -22.83 -14.46
N SER A 139 15.20 -23.72 -13.83
CA SER A 139 16.29 -24.42 -14.52
C SER A 139 15.80 -25.47 -15.52
N GLY A 140 14.62 -26.05 -15.25
CA GLY A 140 14.09 -27.19 -16.02
C GLY A 140 14.84 -28.48 -15.81
N LEU A 141 15.69 -28.56 -14.77
CA LEU A 141 16.58 -29.70 -14.53
C LEU A 141 16.17 -30.53 -13.30
N ALA A 142 15.11 -30.18 -12.61
CA ALA A 142 14.60 -30.94 -11.49
C ALA A 142 14.19 -32.36 -11.94
N SER A 143 14.58 -33.38 -11.15
CA SER A 143 14.28 -34.78 -11.37
C SER A 143 14.43 -35.56 -10.07
N ALA A 144 14.06 -36.81 -10.04
CA ALA A 144 14.19 -37.68 -8.86
C ALA A 144 15.64 -37.79 -8.33
N VAL A 145 16.66 -37.52 -9.16
CA VAL A 145 18.09 -37.56 -8.76
C VAL A 145 18.66 -36.13 -8.55
N ASN A 146 17.98 -35.13 -9.05
CA ASN A 146 18.35 -33.71 -8.89
C ASN A 146 17.15 -32.93 -8.35
N THR A 147 16.82 -33.17 -7.08
CA THR A 147 15.63 -32.60 -6.45
C THR A 147 15.81 -31.14 -6.03
N ILE A 148 14.70 -30.39 -6.01
CA ILE A 148 14.58 -29.21 -5.18
C ILE A 148 13.95 -29.68 -3.87
N THR A 149 14.74 -29.62 -2.80
CA THR A 149 14.34 -30.09 -1.48
C THR A 149 13.79 -28.95 -0.66
N LEU A 150 12.58 -29.10 -0.15
CA LEU A 150 11.88 -28.12 0.69
C LEU A 150 11.92 -28.64 2.12
N ASN A 151 12.66 -27.99 3.00
CA ASN A 151 12.76 -28.36 4.41
C ASN A 151 12.00 -27.38 5.26
N ALA A 152 11.03 -27.87 6.01
CA ALA A 152 10.40 -27.07 7.05
C ALA A 152 11.37 -26.86 8.23
N SER A 153 11.37 -25.66 8.82
CA SER A 153 12.25 -25.32 9.94
C SER A 153 11.84 -26.03 11.23
N ALA A 154 12.83 -26.49 11.99
CA ALA A 154 12.64 -27.11 13.31
C ALA A 154 11.58 -28.23 13.33
N SER A 155 10.52 -28.08 14.12
CA SER A 155 9.39 -29.02 14.24
C SER A 155 8.21 -28.68 13.33
N GLN A 156 8.38 -27.74 12.42
CA GLN A 156 7.36 -27.33 11.46
C GLN A 156 7.17 -28.40 10.37
N THR A 157 6.06 -28.32 9.66
CA THR A 157 5.72 -29.28 8.59
C THR A 157 5.21 -28.57 7.34
N ILE A 158 5.29 -29.30 6.21
CA ILE A 158 4.63 -29.00 4.94
C ILE A 158 3.60 -30.12 4.76
N ASP A 159 2.29 -29.82 4.91
CA ASP A 159 1.21 -30.81 4.89
C ASP A 159 1.49 -32.04 5.78
N GLY A 160 2.07 -31.79 6.96
CA GLY A 160 2.35 -32.85 7.95
C GLY A 160 3.71 -33.56 7.78
N VAL A 161 4.50 -33.27 6.74
CA VAL A 161 5.85 -33.83 6.56
C VAL A 161 6.91 -32.74 6.77
N SER A 162 8.10 -33.15 7.26
CA SER A 162 9.20 -32.20 7.49
C SER A 162 9.91 -31.78 6.21
N THR A 163 9.78 -32.57 5.15
CA THR A 163 10.48 -32.37 3.88
C THR A 163 9.59 -32.75 2.71
N ALA A 164 9.56 -31.90 1.69
CA ALA A 164 8.89 -32.13 0.42
C ALA A 164 9.87 -31.92 -0.75
N TYR A 165 9.50 -32.38 -1.95
CA TYR A 165 10.39 -32.37 -3.12
C TYR A 165 9.67 -31.88 -4.37
N ILE A 166 10.41 -31.14 -5.21
CA ILE A 166 10.03 -30.90 -6.60
C ILE A 166 11.00 -31.72 -7.46
N GLU A 167 10.47 -32.72 -8.18
CA GLU A 167 11.22 -33.72 -8.93
C GLU A 167 10.90 -33.70 -10.43
N SER A 168 10.11 -32.76 -10.86
CA SER A 168 9.70 -32.61 -12.26
C SER A 168 10.34 -31.37 -12.90
N PRO A 169 10.88 -31.49 -14.12
CA PRO A 169 11.36 -30.34 -14.87
C PRO A 169 10.29 -29.25 -14.97
N TYR A 170 10.70 -28.01 -14.67
CA TYR A 170 9.80 -26.86 -14.58
C TYR A 170 8.66 -27.02 -13.57
N GLY A 171 8.80 -27.94 -12.61
CA GLY A 171 7.82 -28.14 -11.54
C GLY A 171 7.67 -26.90 -10.66
N SER A 172 6.53 -26.80 -10.00
CA SER A 172 6.27 -25.71 -9.04
C SER A 172 5.35 -26.20 -7.94
N VAL A 173 5.43 -25.53 -6.79
CA VAL A 173 4.49 -25.67 -5.70
C VAL A 173 4.10 -24.29 -5.21
N LEU A 174 2.82 -24.11 -4.90
CA LEU A 174 2.29 -22.94 -4.20
C LEU A 174 2.03 -23.34 -2.75
N LEU A 175 2.64 -22.63 -1.83
CA LEU A 175 2.51 -22.83 -0.40
C LEU A 175 1.89 -21.60 0.24
N TYR A 176 1.26 -21.77 1.41
CA TYR A 176 1.00 -20.70 2.33
C TYR A 176 1.38 -21.09 3.75
N SER A 177 1.78 -20.11 4.55
CA SER A 177 2.04 -20.27 5.99
C SER A 177 0.76 -20.01 6.79
N ASN A 178 0.53 -20.77 7.86
CA ASN A 178 -0.45 -20.42 8.89
C ASN A 178 0.20 -19.79 10.14
N GLY A 179 1.47 -19.42 10.04
CA GLY A 179 2.28 -18.91 11.14
C GLY A 179 2.99 -19.99 11.96
N THR A 180 2.69 -21.28 11.69
CA THR A 180 3.28 -22.43 12.42
C THR A 180 3.75 -23.52 11.46
N ASN A 181 3.01 -23.77 10.41
CA ASN A 181 3.29 -24.79 9.40
C ASN A 181 2.99 -24.25 7.99
N TRP A 182 3.48 -25.00 7.01
CA TRP A 182 3.21 -24.76 5.60
C TRP A 182 2.15 -25.72 5.06
N PHE A 183 1.35 -25.22 4.13
CA PHE A 183 0.31 -25.99 3.45
C PHE A 183 0.44 -25.79 1.94
N VAL A 184 0.28 -26.88 1.19
CA VAL A 184 0.18 -26.82 -0.27
C VAL A 184 -1.20 -26.32 -0.66
N TYR A 185 -1.20 -25.41 -1.64
CA TYR A 185 -2.41 -24.70 -2.06
C TYR A 185 -3.06 -25.35 -3.26
#